data_b4277aee78021f7cd7546f75e44fe95d
#
_entry.id   b4277aee78021f7cd7546f75e44fe95d
#
_cell.length_a   1.000
_cell.length_b   1.000
_cell.length_c   1.000
_cell.angle_alpha   90.00
_cell.angle_beta   90.00
_cell.angle_gamma   90.00
#
_symmetry.space_group_name_H-M   'P 1'
#
loop_
_entity.id
_entity.type
_entity.pdbx_description
1 polymer ?
#
loop_
_entity_poly.entity_id
_entity_poly.type
_entity_poly.pdbx_seq_one_letter_code
_entity_poly.pdbx_strand_id
1 'polypeptide(L)'
;MKAYGKTDKGLVRANNQDTFRLDVPETGMGFIVLCDGMGGARAGNIASERAANRFLETIKTADPSETNADVLADLVEKAVRMANKEVFELSQSSPAYNGMGTTLVGGICVDDRVILANVGDSRAYLIDTDKIAQMSTDHSLVAEMVRSGRLTQAEAKTYPGRNLITRAVGVDSEVEADVYEIKMHE
;
A
#
# COMPACT_ATOMS: atom_id res chain seq x y z
N MET A 1 -18.63 5.52 9.92
CA MET A 1 -17.38 4.72 9.92
C MET A 1 -16.41 5.28 10.95
N LYS A 2 -15.51 4.45 11.53
CA LYS A 2 -14.42 4.91 12.42
C LYS A 2 -13.10 4.33 11.93
N ALA A 3 -12.02 5.12 11.95
CA ALA A 3 -10.69 4.66 11.59
C ALA A 3 -9.68 5.02 12.68
N TYR A 4 -8.69 4.16 12.86
CA TYR A 4 -7.59 4.35 13.80
C TYR A 4 -6.28 3.98 13.11
N GLY A 5 -5.23 4.74 13.36
CA GLY A 5 -3.89 4.47 12.86
C GLY A 5 -2.86 4.54 13.99
N LYS A 6 -1.85 3.70 13.89
CA LYS A 6 -0.70 3.72 14.80
C LYS A 6 0.56 3.34 14.04
N THR A 7 1.63 4.05 14.30
CA THR A 7 2.97 3.71 13.83
C THR A 7 3.98 3.88 14.95
N ASP A 8 5.05 3.09 14.91
CA ASP A 8 6.12 3.13 15.91
C ASP A 8 7.43 2.65 15.28
N LYS A 9 8.54 3.32 15.54
CA LYS A 9 9.85 2.95 14.97
C LYS A 9 10.44 1.65 15.52
N GLY A 10 9.88 1.15 16.61
CA GLY A 10 10.43 0.01 17.35
C GLY A 10 11.72 0.34 18.12
N LEU A 11 12.39 -0.71 18.60
CA LEU A 11 13.57 -0.57 19.47
C LEU A 11 14.90 -0.61 18.72
N VAL A 12 14.90 -1.01 17.45
CA VAL A 12 16.13 -1.31 16.69
C VAL A 12 16.46 -0.23 15.66
N ARG A 13 15.45 0.31 14.98
CA ARG A 13 15.64 1.29 13.90
C ARG A 13 15.85 2.70 14.45
N ALA A 14 16.72 3.48 13.80
CA ALA A 14 16.93 4.88 14.15
C ALA A 14 15.74 5.77 13.75
N ASN A 15 15.13 5.48 12.59
CA ASN A 15 14.01 6.24 12.03
C ASN A 15 12.84 5.30 11.71
N ASN A 16 11.63 5.82 11.80
CA ASN A 16 10.43 5.21 11.26
C ASN A 16 10.28 5.64 9.80
N GLN A 17 10.15 4.69 8.89
CA GLN A 17 9.96 4.94 7.46
C GLN A 17 8.52 4.64 7.00
N ASP A 18 7.66 4.22 7.94
CA ASP A 18 6.25 4.00 7.68
C ASP A 18 5.48 5.32 7.70
N THR A 19 4.56 5.45 6.79
CA THR A 19 3.63 6.58 6.73
C THR A 19 2.22 6.06 6.52
N PHE A 20 1.25 6.61 7.25
CA PHE A 20 -0.16 6.39 6.95
C PHE A 20 -0.93 7.70 6.88
N ARG A 21 -2.05 7.69 6.16
CA ARG A 21 -3.02 8.79 6.12
C ARG A 21 -4.42 8.18 6.22
N LEU A 22 -5.25 8.83 7.02
CA LEU A 22 -6.65 8.49 7.21
C LEU A 22 -7.46 9.78 7.06
N ASP A 23 -8.46 9.75 6.19
CA ASP A 23 -9.46 10.81 6.08
C ASP A 23 -10.83 10.12 6.00
N VAL A 24 -11.42 9.90 7.16
CA VAL A 24 -12.65 9.13 7.32
C VAL A 24 -13.68 10.00 8.04
N PRO A 25 -14.53 10.72 7.29
CA PRO A 25 -15.61 11.51 7.85
C PRO A 25 -16.66 10.62 8.53
N GLU A 26 -17.51 11.21 9.36
CA GLU A 26 -18.58 10.47 10.03
C GLU A 26 -19.58 9.87 9.03
N THR A 27 -19.83 10.58 7.93
CA THR A 27 -20.72 10.16 6.84
C THR A 27 -20.01 10.32 5.50
N GLY A 28 -20.37 9.46 4.55
CA GLY A 28 -19.84 9.46 3.20
C GLY A 28 -18.56 8.63 3.04
N MET A 29 -17.77 9.00 2.04
CA MET A 29 -16.62 8.25 1.56
C MET A 29 -15.41 8.46 2.47
N GLY A 30 -14.75 7.37 2.86
CA GLY A 30 -13.49 7.40 3.63
C GLY A 30 -12.29 7.06 2.75
N PHE A 31 -11.12 7.58 3.11
CA PHE A 31 -9.87 7.41 2.38
C PHE A 31 -8.77 6.94 3.32
N ILE A 32 -8.04 5.89 2.92
CA ILE A 32 -6.98 5.30 3.72
C ILE A 32 -5.76 5.00 2.86
N VAL A 33 -4.57 5.16 3.41
CA VAL A 33 -3.33 4.69 2.79
C VAL A 33 -2.26 4.45 3.84
N LEU A 34 -1.47 3.39 3.64
CA LEU A 34 -0.28 3.04 4.39
C LEU A 34 0.85 2.73 3.41
N CYS A 35 2.03 3.24 3.71
CA CYS A 35 3.26 3.08 2.95
C CYS A 35 4.41 2.71 3.89
N ASP A 36 5.15 1.63 3.60
CA ASP A 36 6.42 1.25 4.27
C ASP A 36 7.57 1.63 3.34
N GLY A 37 8.33 2.64 3.75
CA GLY A 37 9.40 3.21 2.95
C GLY A 37 10.68 2.40 2.98
N MET A 38 11.33 2.23 1.83
CA MET A 38 12.61 1.57 1.67
C MET A 38 13.62 2.47 0.96
N GLY A 39 14.93 2.24 1.19
CA GLY A 39 16.00 3.00 0.55
C GLY A 39 16.82 3.85 1.54
N GLY A 40 17.85 3.25 2.14
CA GLY A 40 18.81 3.95 3.01
C GLY A 40 18.22 4.74 4.17
N ALA A 41 19.07 5.44 4.93
CA ALA A 41 18.69 6.02 6.23
C ALA A 41 17.65 7.17 6.18
N ARG A 42 17.45 7.81 5.05
CA ARG A 42 16.54 8.96 4.90
C ARG A 42 15.63 8.90 3.67
N ALA A 43 15.96 8.13 2.67
CA ALA A 43 15.23 8.15 1.41
C ALA A 43 13.88 7.42 1.51
N GLY A 44 13.78 6.36 2.33
CA GLY A 44 12.54 5.60 2.51
C GLY A 44 11.40 6.42 3.13
N ASN A 45 11.67 7.24 4.16
CA ASN A 45 10.61 8.09 4.74
C ASN A 45 10.13 9.18 3.78
N ILE A 46 11.00 9.69 2.90
CA ILE A 46 10.60 10.63 1.86
C ILE A 46 9.70 9.93 0.84
N ALA A 47 10.09 8.71 0.41
CA ALA A 47 9.31 7.93 -0.54
C ALA A 47 7.91 7.61 0.00
N SER A 48 7.80 7.09 1.23
CA SER A 48 6.52 6.75 1.86
C SER A 48 5.62 7.97 2.06
N GLU A 49 6.20 9.10 2.50
CA GLU A 49 5.45 10.34 2.70
C GLU A 49 4.91 10.92 1.37
N ARG A 50 5.75 10.96 0.33
CA ARG A 50 5.37 11.46 -1.00
C ARG A 50 4.29 10.57 -1.64
N ALA A 51 4.50 9.25 -1.60
CA ALA A 51 3.54 8.30 -2.14
C ALA A 51 2.18 8.42 -1.43
N ALA A 52 2.17 8.42 -0.10
CA ALA A 52 0.93 8.51 0.67
C ALA A 52 0.16 9.82 0.41
N ASN A 53 0.87 10.95 0.36
CA ASN A 53 0.24 12.25 0.09
C ASN A 53 -0.34 12.30 -1.33
N ARG A 54 0.44 11.92 -2.34
CA ARG A 54 -0.02 11.93 -3.74
C ARG A 54 -1.17 10.98 -3.99
N PHE A 55 -1.12 9.78 -3.42
CA PHE A 55 -2.20 8.82 -3.49
C PHE A 55 -3.49 9.40 -2.89
N LEU A 56 -3.41 9.91 -1.66
CA LEU A 56 -4.56 10.48 -0.96
C LEU A 56 -5.15 11.69 -1.72
N GLU A 57 -4.33 12.62 -2.18
CA GLU A 57 -4.75 13.76 -2.98
C GLU A 57 -5.53 13.32 -4.22
N THR A 58 -5.08 12.25 -4.88
CA THR A 58 -5.71 11.76 -6.10
C THR A 58 -7.04 11.08 -5.81
N ILE A 59 -7.13 10.16 -4.83
CA ILE A 59 -8.38 9.48 -4.52
C ILE A 59 -9.45 10.42 -3.94
N LYS A 60 -9.06 11.50 -3.28
CA LYS A 60 -9.98 12.53 -2.78
C LYS A 60 -10.65 13.37 -3.89
N THR A 61 -10.27 13.18 -5.15
CA THR A 61 -10.99 13.74 -6.29
C THR A 61 -12.25 12.94 -6.67
N ALA A 62 -12.52 11.82 -6.00
CA ALA A 62 -13.75 11.05 -6.18
C ALA A 62 -14.98 11.95 -5.96
N ASP A 63 -16.00 11.76 -6.78
CA ASP A 63 -17.31 12.36 -6.51
C ASP A 63 -17.87 11.70 -5.24
N PRO A 64 -18.27 12.48 -4.21
CA PRO A 64 -18.81 11.92 -2.97
C PRO A 64 -20.06 11.04 -3.14
N SER A 65 -20.75 11.16 -4.25
CA SER A 65 -21.92 10.34 -4.59
C SER A 65 -21.59 9.10 -5.45
N GLU A 66 -20.33 8.93 -5.86
CA GLU A 66 -19.92 7.81 -6.69
C GLU A 66 -19.87 6.51 -5.87
N THR A 67 -20.57 5.50 -6.33
CA THR A 67 -20.60 4.18 -5.68
C THR A 67 -20.27 3.03 -6.65
N ASN A 68 -20.01 3.34 -7.93
CA ASN A 68 -19.63 2.33 -8.91
C ASN A 68 -18.22 1.83 -8.63
N ALA A 69 -18.10 0.53 -8.36
CA ALA A 69 -16.83 -0.11 -8.00
C ALA A 69 -15.77 0.03 -9.10
N ASP A 70 -16.15 -0.10 -10.38
CA ASP A 70 -15.21 -0.01 -11.51
C ASP A 70 -14.64 1.40 -11.64
N VAL A 71 -15.49 2.44 -11.49
CA VAL A 71 -15.06 3.85 -11.53
C VAL A 71 -14.10 4.16 -10.38
N LEU A 72 -14.40 3.66 -9.17
CA LEU A 72 -13.53 3.84 -8.01
C LEU A 72 -12.25 3.03 -8.13
N ALA A 73 -12.27 1.83 -8.73
CA ALA A 73 -11.09 1.02 -9.00
C ALA A 73 -10.14 1.72 -9.98
N ASP A 74 -10.66 2.27 -11.08
CA ASP A 74 -9.88 3.06 -12.04
C ASP A 74 -9.23 4.28 -11.38
N LEU A 75 -9.95 4.95 -10.47
CA LEU A 75 -9.41 6.09 -9.72
C LEU A 75 -8.30 5.68 -8.76
N VAL A 76 -8.49 4.58 -8.03
CA VAL A 76 -7.49 4.03 -7.09
C VAL A 76 -6.23 3.60 -7.85
N GLU A 77 -6.38 2.90 -8.98
CA GLU A 77 -5.25 2.53 -9.84
C GLU A 77 -4.52 3.76 -10.41
N LYS A 78 -5.26 4.76 -10.88
CA LYS A 78 -4.69 6.05 -11.30
C LYS A 78 -3.90 6.70 -10.17
N ALA A 79 -4.40 6.64 -8.94
CA ALA A 79 -3.71 7.22 -7.78
C ALA A 79 -2.38 6.53 -7.51
N VAL A 80 -2.30 5.19 -7.66
CA VAL A 80 -1.03 4.45 -7.58
C VAL A 80 -0.06 4.92 -8.66
N ARG A 81 -0.50 5.03 -9.91
CA ARG A 81 0.35 5.52 -11.02
C ARG A 81 0.88 6.93 -10.76
N MET A 82 0.05 7.82 -10.21
CA MET A 82 0.47 9.19 -9.88
C MET A 82 1.47 9.22 -8.73
N ALA A 83 1.26 8.40 -7.69
CA ALA A 83 2.21 8.25 -6.58
C ALA A 83 3.55 7.68 -7.08
N ASN A 84 3.50 6.64 -7.92
CA ASN A 84 4.70 6.05 -8.52
C ASN A 84 5.50 7.08 -9.31
N LYS A 85 4.84 7.81 -10.21
CA LYS A 85 5.49 8.84 -11.02
C LYS A 85 6.21 9.87 -10.16
N GLU A 86 5.57 10.39 -9.12
CA GLU A 86 6.17 11.40 -8.23
C GLU A 86 7.40 10.86 -7.51
N VAL A 87 7.31 9.65 -6.92
CA VAL A 87 8.44 9.06 -6.19
C VAL A 87 9.57 8.68 -7.14
N PHE A 88 9.26 8.13 -8.32
CA PHE A 88 10.26 7.77 -9.33
C PHE A 88 11.00 9.01 -9.86
N GLU A 89 10.29 10.07 -10.24
CA GLU A 89 10.93 11.33 -10.69
C GLU A 89 11.83 11.91 -9.60
N LEU A 90 11.40 11.87 -8.35
CA LEU A 90 12.20 12.33 -7.22
C LEU A 90 13.43 11.42 -7.01
N SER A 91 13.31 10.11 -7.16
CA SER A 91 14.44 9.17 -7.05
C SER A 91 15.55 9.43 -8.06
N GLN A 92 15.19 9.93 -9.26
CA GLN A 92 16.12 10.29 -10.33
C GLN A 92 16.74 11.69 -10.15
N SER A 93 16.20 12.53 -9.28
CA SER A 93 16.59 13.93 -9.13
C SER A 93 17.93 14.14 -8.41
N SER A 94 18.37 13.16 -7.61
CA SER A 94 19.62 13.26 -6.83
C SER A 94 20.15 11.87 -6.47
N PRO A 95 21.48 11.68 -6.47
CA PRO A 95 22.10 10.44 -5.98
C PRO A 95 21.71 10.08 -4.53
N ALA A 96 21.35 11.06 -3.72
CA ALA A 96 20.89 10.83 -2.35
C ALA A 96 19.54 10.08 -2.26
N TYR A 97 18.76 10.08 -3.33
CA TYR A 97 17.46 9.42 -3.45
C TYR A 97 17.47 8.16 -4.31
N ASN A 98 18.65 7.80 -4.83
CA ASN A 98 18.77 6.64 -5.70
C ASN A 98 18.33 5.35 -4.98
N GLY A 99 17.46 4.59 -5.65
CA GLY A 99 16.90 3.34 -5.12
C GLY A 99 15.90 3.51 -3.98
N MET A 100 15.39 4.72 -3.72
CA MET A 100 14.26 4.88 -2.80
C MET A 100 12.98 4.34 -3.42
N GLY A 101 12.12 3.82 -2.57
CA GLY A 101 10.80 3.35 -2.94
C GLY A 101 9.95 3.12 -1.70
N THR A 102 8.75 2.63 -1.90
CA THR A 102 7.85 2.31 -0.79
C THR A 102 6.81 1.28 -1.21
N THR A 103 6.29 0.53 -0.24
CA THR A 103 5.02 -0.19 -0.45
C THR A 103 3.87 0.80 -0.48
N LEU A 104 2.71 0.38 -0.95
CA LEU A 104 1.48 1.11 -0.85
C LEU A 104 0.31 0.13 -0.68
N VAL A 105 -0.45 0.28 0.39
CA VAL A 105 -1.75 -0.34 0.56
C VAL A 105 -2.74 0.74 0.96
N GLY A 106 -3.80 0.94 0.17
CA GLY A 106 -4.73 2.03 0.43
C GLY A 106 -5.90 2.05 -0.54
N GLY A 107 -6.93 2.83 -0.23
CA GLY A 107 -8.13 2.87 -1.06
C GLY A 107 -9.25 3.73 -0.51
N ILE A 108 -10.42 3.49 -1.07
CA ILE A 108 -11.67 4.21 -0.82
C ILE A 108 -12.64 3.29 -0.10
N CYS A 109 -13.15 3.75 1.03
CA CYS A 109 -14.21 3.11 1.78
C CYS A 109 -15.53 3.79 1.43
N VAL A 110 -16.48 3.07 0.89
CA VAL A 110 -17.80 3.56 0.51
C VAL A 110 -18.86 2.51 0.84
N ASP A 111 -19.93 2.94 1.48
CA ASP A 111 -21.00 2.06 1.94
C ASP A 111 -20.46 0.87 2.76
N ASP A 112 -20.71 -0.35 2.32
CA ASP A 112 -20.30 -1.62 2.91
C ASP A 112 -19.04 -2.22 2.26
N ARG A 113 -18.26 -1.44 1.50
CA ARG A 113 -17.11 -1.96 0.75
C ARG A 113 -15.88 -1.06 0.82
N VAL A 114 -14.73 -1.66 0.52
CA VAL A 114 -13.45 -0.97 0.31
C VAL A 114 -12.93 -1.33 -1.08
N ILE A 115 -12.64 -0.31 -1.88
CA ILE A 115 -11.86 -0.48 -3.10
C ILE A 115 -10.41 -0.21 -2.75
N LEU A 116 -9.57 -1.25 -2.77
CA LEU A 116 -8.22 -1.25 -2.24
C LEU A 116 -7.20 -1.52 -3.33
N ALA A 117 -6.12 -0.73 -3.39
CA ALA A 117 -4.92 -1.08 -4.14
C ALA A 117 -3.82 -1.60 -3.22
N ASN A 118 -3.00 -2.53 -3.74
CA ASN A 118 -1.79 -3.02 -3.09
C ASN A 118 -0.60 -3.05 -4.04
N VAL A 119 0.53 -2.52 -3.58
CA VAL A 119 1.88 -2.65 -4.16
C VAL A 119 2.86 -2.96 -3.04
N GLY A 120 3.56 -4.07 -3.11
CA GLY A 120 4.52 -4.50 -2.08
C GLY A 120 3.98 -5.60 -1.18
N ASP A 121 4.57 -5.75 0.00
CA ASP A 121 4.27 -6.78 0.99
C ASP A 121 3.57 -6.26 2.25
N SER A 122 3.15 -5.00 2.24
CA SER A 122 2.18 -4.47 3.21
C SER A 122 0.82 -5.11 2.97
N ARG A 123 0.08 -5.41 4.05
CA ARG A 123 -1.08 -6.31 3.96
C ARG A 123 -2.38 -5.66 4.43
N ALA A 124 -3.46 -6.00 3.76
CA ALA A 124 -4.82 -5.73 4.19
C ALA A 124 -5.49 -7.02 4.70
N TYR A 125 -6.18 -6.91 5.83
CA TYR A 125 -6.93 -8.00 6.44
C TYR A 125 -8.38 -7.59 6.65
N LEU A 126 -9.29 -8.52 6.37
CA LEU A 126 -10.67 -8.45 6.84
C LEU A 126 -10.79 -9.28 8.12
N ILE A 127 -11.28 -8.66 9.18
CA ILE A 127 -11.48 -9.29 10.48
C ILE A 127 -12.99 -9.33 10.76
N ASP A 128 -13.51 -10.51 10.94
CA ASP A 128 -14.87 -10.79 11.34
C ASP A 128 -14.86 -11.47 12.72
N THR A 129 -16.02 -11.71 13.30
CA THR A 129 -16.17 -12.36 14.64
C THR A 129 -15.42 -13.68 14.73
N ASP A 130 -15.41 -14.47 13.66
CA ASP A 130 -14.93 -15.86 13.66
C ASP A 130 -13.64 -16.08 12.88
N LYS A 131 -13.18 -15.10 12.08
CA LYS A 131 -12.01 -15.30 11.22
C LYS A 131 -11.25 -14.01 10.91
N ILE A 132 -9.97 -14.19 10.59
CA ILE A 132 -9.10 -13.18 9.99
C ILE A 132 -8.70 -13.70 8.61
N ALA A 133 -8.94 -12.90 7.56
CA ALA A 133 -8.58 -13.23 6.20
C ALA A 133 -7.66 -12.14 5.62
N GLN A 134 -6.52 -12.54 5.06
CA GLN A 134 -5.69 -11.63 4.27
C GLN A 134 -6.36 -11.40 2.92
N MET A 135 -6.61 -10.15 2.58
CA MET A 135 -7.31 -9.74 1.36
C MET A 135 -6.33 -9.34 0.26
N SER A 136 -5.15 -8.86 0.60
CA SER A 136 -4.09 -8.50 -0.34
C SER A 136 -3.13 -9.67 -0.59
N THR A 137 -2.49 -9.69 -1.76
CA THR A 137 -1.42 -10.63 -2.10
C THR A 137 -0.08 -9.94 -1.95
N ASP A 138 0.87 -10.56 -1.23
CA ASP A 138 2.21 -10.01 -1.09
C ASP A 138 2.96 -10.06 -2.43
N HIS A 139 3.56 -8.93 -2.83
CA HIS A 139 4.53 -8.86 -3.91
C HIS A 139 5.93 -9.08 -3.34
N SER A 140 6.24 -10.30 -2.99
CA SER A 140 7.54 -10.70 -2.46
C SER A 140 8.04 -11.98 -3.12
N LEU A 141 9.37 -12.14 -3.16
CA LEU A 141 10.01 -13.32 -3.73
C LEU A 141 9.46 -14.63 -3.12
N VAL A 142 9.34 -14.67 -1.80
CA VAL A 142 8.84 -15.87 -1.11
C VAL A 142 7.37 -16.14 -1.39
N ALA A 143 6.53 -15.12 -1.53
CA ALA A 143 5.13 -15.30 -1.88
C ALA A 143 4.98 -15.87 -3.31
N GLU A 144 5.80 -15.43 -4.25
CA GLU A 144 5.84 -15.97 -5.60
C GLU A 144 6.34 -17.43 -5.62
N MET A 145 7.35 -17.76 -4.82
CA MET A 145 7.87 -19.12 -4.71
C MET A 145 6.85 -20.08 -4.09
N VAL A 146 6.11 -19.63 -3.07
CA VAL A 146 5.01 -20.42 -2.49
C VAL A 146 3.89 -20.63 -3.50
N ARG A 147 3.47 -19.58 -4.19
CA ARG A 147 2.41 -19.65 -5.21
C ARG A 147 2.77 -20.57 -6.38
N SER A 148 4.04 -20.60 -6.78
CA SER A 148 4.55 -21.51 -7.82
C SER A 148 4.88 -22.92 -7.31
N GLY A 149 4.63 -23.23 -6.04
CA GLY A 149 4.91 -24.53 -5.44
C GLY A 149 6.39 -24.85 -5.21
N ARG A 150 7.29 -23.85 -5.33
CA ARG A 150 8.72 -24.01 -5.07
C ARG A 150 9.08 -23.99 -3.58
N LEU A 151 8.23 -23.41 -2.76
CA LEU A 151 8.34 -23.39 -1.30
C LEU A 151 6.99 -23.68 -0.66
N THR A 152 7.04 -24.29 0.49
CA THR A 152 5.90 -24.32 1.42
C THR A 152 5.83 -23.03 2.22
N GLN A 153 4.68 -22.73 2.83
CA GLN A 153 4.51 -21.59 3.74
C GLN A 153 5.48 -21.66 4.94
N ALA A 154 5.83 -22.86 5.38
CA ALA A 154 6.77 -23.04 6.49
C ALA A 154 8.21 -22.69 6.09
N GLU A 155 8.66 -23.14 4.92
CA GLU A 155 9.99 -22.83 4.38
C GLU A 155 10.16 -21.34 4.07
N ALA A 156 9.11 -20.67 3.57
CA ALA A 156 9.12 -19.25 3.27
C ALA A 156 9.50 -18.38 4.49
N LYS A 157 9.11 -18.78 5.70
CA LYS A 157 9.40 -18.02 6.93
C LYS A 157 10.89 -17.92 7.25
N THR A 158 11.68 -18.89 6.83
CA THR A 158 13.13 -18.96 7.11
C THR A 158 13.99 -18.79 5.86
N TYR A 159 13.37 -18.58 4.70
CA TYR A 159 14.09 -18.49 3.43
C TYR A 159 15.03 -17.28 3.39
N PRO A 160 16.28 -17.43 2.93
CA PRO A 160 17.16 -16.31 2.66
C PRO A 160 16.53 -15.41 1.59
N GLY A 161 16.37 -14.11 1.88
CA GLY A 161 15.69 -13.21 0.95
C GLY A 161 14.16 -13.11 1.14
N ARG A 162 13.63 -13.62 2.25
CA ARG A 162 12.20 -13.45 2.61
C ARG A 162 11.72 -11.99 2.67
N ASN A 163 12.65 -11.04 2.81
CA ASN A 163 12.36 -9.61 2.85
C ASN A 163 12.49 -8.93 1.48
N LEU A 164 12.71 -9.70 0.40
CA LEU A 164 12.79 -9.13 -0.95
C LEU A 164 11.39 -8.96 -1.53
N ILE A 165 11.02 -7.71 -1.75
CA ILE A 165 9.79 -7.36 -2.47
C ILE A 165 10.05 -7.36 -3.98
N THR A 166 9.04 -7.71 -4.76
CA THR A 166 9.11 -7.80 -6.23
C THR A 166 8.41 -6.65 -6.95
N ARG A 167 7.62 -5.85 -6.21
CA ARG A 167 7.00 -4.62 -6.69
C ARG A 167 7.06 -3.54 -5.62
N ALA A 168 7.41 -2.31 -6.01
CA ALA A 168 7.42 -1.15 -5.13
C ALA A 168 7.13 0.14 -5.90
N VAL A 169 6.50 1.08 -5.24
CA VAL A 169 6.25 2.43 -5.75
C VAL A 169 7.57 3.20 -5.78
N GLY A 170 7.88 3.81 -6.93
CA GLY A 170 9.03 4.71 -7.12
C GLY A 170 10.35 4.05 -7.52
N VAL A 171 10.39 2.73 -7.68
CA VAL A 171 11.60 1.98 -8.10
C VAL A 171 11.72 1.96 -9.62
N ASP A 172 10.62 1.67 -10.31
CA ASP A 172 10.54 1.65 -11.77
C ASP A 172 9.62 2.76 -12.28
N SER A 173 9.77 3.15 -13.56
CA SER A 173 8.96 4.21 -14.19
C SER A 173 7.47 3.88 -14.20
N GLU A 174 7.14 2.61 -14.23
CA GLU A 174 5.78 2.08 -14.17
C GLU A 174 5.65 1.04 -13.06
N VAL A 175 4.48 0.96 -12.46
CA VAL A 175 4.15 -0.05 -11.45
C VAL A 175 2.75 -0.57 -11.68
N GLU A 176 2.59 -1.88 -11.55
CA GLU A 176 1.30 -2.55 -11.58
C GLU A 176 0.80 -2.74 -10.14
N ALA A 177 -0.40 -2.26 -9.85
CA ALA A 177 -1.09 -2.49 -8.59
C ALA A 177 -2.09 -3.64 -8.72
N ASP A 178 -2.21 -4.44 -7.67
CA ASP A 178 -3.38 -5.31 -7.53
C ASP A 178 -4.51 -4.47 -6.93
N VAL A 179 -5.70 -4.52 -7.54
CA VAL A 179 -6.90 -3.81 -7.04
C VAL A 179 -7.95 -4.82 -6.62
N TYR A 180 -8.57 -4.59 -5.46
CA TYR A 180 -9.53 -5.46 -4.82
C TYR A 180 -10.80 -4.71 -4.46
N GLU A 181 -11.97 -5.33 -4.68
CA GLU A 181 -13.20 -4.95 -4.02
C GLU A 181 -13.43 -5.86 -2.81
N ILE A 182 -13.44 -5.28 -1.62
CA ILE A 182 -13.62 -6.01 -0.35
C ILE A 182 -14.95 -5.59 0.24
N LYS A 183 -15.90 -6.53 0.36
CA LYS A 183 -17.17 -6.32 1.03
C LYS A 183 -16.99 -6.49 2.54
N MET A 184 -17.42 -5.48 3.29
CA MET A 184 -17.46 -5.53 4.74
C MET A 184 -18.87 -6.04 5.15
N HIS A 185 -18.92 -7.11 5.91
CA HIS A 185 -20.18 -7.59 6.49
C HIS A 185 -20.38 -6.93 7.87
N GLU A 186 -21.64 -6.59 8.17
CA GLU A 186 -22.05 -6.16 9.51
C GLU A 186 -21.97 -7.30 10.52
#